data_1ac1f5542e9f0e2989e3659114fb352b
#
_entry.id   1ac1f5542e9f0e2989e3659114fb352b
#
_cell.length_a   1.000
_cell.length_b   1.000
_cell.length_c   1.000
_cell.angle_alpha   90.00
_cell.angle_beta   90.00
_cell.angle_gamma   90.00
#
_symmetry.space_group_name_H-M   'P 1'
#
loop_
_entity.id
_entity.type
_entity.pdbx_description
1 polymer ?
#
loop_
_entity_poly.entity_id
_entity_poly.type
_entity_poly.pdbx_seq_one_letter_code
_entity_poly.pdbx_strand_id
1 'polypeptide(L)'
;DTLPRKHIVPYGLGDWCPPGGNETIDCPIALSSTAFHYFDVSIMEKVANLLKKTEDVYYFNSLKKSIYTAFVAEFYDMKNKTFGSQTADAMALDFGLVPKGDEGAVSKAIAKNMEEKYDNFLHIGIFGLGRIGEALSRYGNGKKAWELFTKTGENSFAYMWTDAEATTLR
;
A
#
# COMPACT_ATOMS: atom_id res chain seq x y z
N ASP A 1 -24.41 -13.23 7.48
CA ASP A 1 -24.54 -13.27 5.99
C ASP A 1 -23.15 -13.11 5.37
N THR A 2 -22.42 -14.23 5.31
CA THR A 2 -21.04 -14.26 4.84
C THR A 2 -20.97 -14.99 3.50
N LEU A 3 -21.64 -14.46 2.51
CA LEU A 3 -21.26 -14.79 1.14
C LEU A 3 -19.86 -14.22 0.92
N PRO A 4 -18.90 -15.01 0.38
CA PRO A 4 -17.59 -14.49 0.06
C PRO A 4 -17.78 -13.29 -0.86
N ARG A 5 -17.27 -12.13 -0.44
CA ARG A 5 -17.35 -10.90 -1.22
C ARG A 5 -16.62 -11.14 -2.52
N LYS A 6 -17.35 -11.16 -3.62
CA LYS A 6 -16.79 -11.46 -4.94
C LYS A 6 -15.60 -10.53 -5.22
N HIS A 7 -14.48 -11.09 -5.63
CA HIS A 7 -13.20 -10.42 -5.94
C HIS A 7 -12.41 -9.87 -4.72
N ILE A 8 -12.83 -10.13 -3.49
CA ILE A 8 -12.03 -9.85 -2.30
C ILE A 8 -11.35 -11.14 -1.85
N VAL A 9 -10.04 -11.10 -1.64
CA VAL A 9 -9.25 -12.22 -1.12
C VAL A 9 -9.15 -12.07 0.40
N PRO A 10 -9.89 -12.86 1.18
CA PRO A 10 -10.04 -12.64 2.62
C PRO A 10 -8.89 -13.20 3.48
N TYR A 11 -7.91 -13.86 2.87
CA TYR A 11 -6.82 -14.55 3.54
C TYR A 11 -5.46 -14.21 2.93
N GLY A 12 -4.40 -14.39 3.69
CA GLY A 12 -3.01 -14.16 3.30
C GLY A 12 -2.13 -13.94 4.51
N LEU A 13 -0.87 -13.55 4.28
CA LEU A 13 0.09 -13.31 5.37
C LEU A 13 -0.12 -11.95 6.05
N GLY A 14 -0.68 -10.98 5.32
CA GLY A 14 -0.77 -9.60 5.80
C GLY A 14 0.56 -8.86 5.75
N ASP A 15 0.54 -7.60 6.16
CA ASP A 15 1.75 -6.82 6.38
C ASP A 15 2.34 -7.15 7.75
N TRP A 16 3.66 -7.21 7.89
CA TRP A 16 4.35 -7.70 9.09
C TRP A 16 5.73 -7.07 9.26
N CYS A 17 6.35 -7.28 10.42
CA CYS A 17 7.63 -6.71 10.82
C CYS A 17 7.63 -5.18 10.85
N PRO A 18 6.73 -4.53 11.61
CA PRO A 18 6.82 -3.08 11.82
C PRO A 18 8.05 -2.72 12.65
N PRO A 19 8.51 -1.47 12.59
CA PRO A 19 9.50 -0.96 13.52
C PRO A 19 9.04 -1.20 14.97
N GLY A 20 9.92 -1.67 15.83
CA GLY A 20 9.64 -1.91 17.26
C GLY A 20 9.11 -3.28 17.62
N GLY A 21 8.90 -4.22 16.69
CA GLY A 21 8.65 -5.63 17.03
C GLY A 21 7.40 -6.28 16.42
N ASN A 22 6.74 -7.15 17.21
CA ASN A 22 5.69 -8.06 16.76
C ASN A 22 4.27 -7.48 16.76
N GLU A 23 4.11 -6.18 16.72
CA GLU A 23 2.78 -5.56 16.69
C GLU A 23 2.07 -5.83 15.35
N THR A 24 0.76 -5.98 15.42
CA THR A 24 -0.08 -6.08 14.23
C THR A 24 -0.17 -4.72 13.56
N ILE A 25 0.07 -4.71 12.26
CA ILE A 25 -0.09 -3.50 11.46
C ILE A 25 -1.57 -3.27 11.19
N ASP A 26 -1.98 -1.99 11.21
CA ASP A 26 -3.35 -1.54 10.91
C ASP A 26 -3.76 -1.75 9.44
N CYS A 27 -3.19 -2.75 8.75
CA CYS A 27 -3.52 -3.07 7.37
C CYS A 27 -4.29 -4.39 7.32
N PRO A 28 -5.57 -4.38 6.96
CA PRO A 28 -6.36 -5.60 6.86
C PRO A 28 -5.73 -6.61 5.89
N ILE A 29 -5.66 -7.88 6.29
CA ILE A 29 -5.16 -8.96 5.43
C ILE A 29 -5.92 -9.00 4.10
N ALA A 30 -7.24 -8.85 4.13
CA ALA A 30 -8.06 -8.83 2.94
C ALA A 30 -7.70 -7.67 1.99
N LEU A 31 -7.31 -6.51 2.53
CA LEU A 31 -6.87 -5.38 1.74
C LEU A 31 -5.56 -5.69 1.02
N SER A 32 -4.53 -6.07 1.75
CA SER A 32 -3.21 -6.34 1.17
C SER A 32 -3.26 -7.49 0.15
N SER A 33 -3.95 -8.59 0.47
CA SER A 33 -4.11 -9.73 -0.43
C SER A 33 -4.87 -9.37 -1.71
N THR A 34 -5.93 -8.57 -1.60
CA THR A 34 -6.69 -8.13 -2.77
C THR A 34 -5.89 -7.12 -3.62
N ALA A 35 -5.12 -6.25 -2.99
CA ALA A 35 -4.23 -5.33 -3.69
C ALA A 35 -3.16 -6.09 -4.51
N PHE A 36 -2.54 -7.12 -3.95
CA PHE A 36 -1.62 -8.00 -4.70
C PHE A 36 -2.33 -8.75 -5.82
N HIS A 37 -3.53 -9.29 -5.57
CA HIS A 37 -4.31 -9.93 -6.64
C HIS A 37 -4.58 -8.98 -7.82
N TYR A 38 -4.95 -7.72 -7.54
CA TYR A 38 -5.10 -6.70 -8.58
C TYR A 38 -3.80 -6.45 -9.34
N PHE A 39 -2.68 -6.35 -8.61
CA PHE A 39 -1.36 -6.12 -9.18
C PHE A 39 -0.95 -7.27 -10.12
N ASP A 40 -1.12 -8.54 -9.67
CA ASP A 40 -0.83 -9.72 -10.48
C ASP A 40 -1.67 -9.77 -11.76
N VAL A 41 -2.98 -9.50 -11.65
CA VAL A 41 -3.86 -9.41 -12.82
C VAL A 41 -3.44 -8.29 -13.77
N SER A 42 -2.94 -7.17 -13.22
CA SER A 42 -2.39 -6.07 -14.03
C SER A 42 -1.13 -6.45 -14.79
N ILE A 43 -0.28 -7.28 -14.19
CA ILE A 43 0.91 -7.86 -14.88
C ILE A 43 0.46 -8.81 -15.97
N MET A 44 -0.48 -9.71 -15.67
CA MET A 44 -0.99 -10.68 -16.65
C MET A 44 -1.63 -9.99 -17.87
N GLU A 45 -2.37 -8.89 -17.67
CA GLU A 45 -2.90 -8.07 -18.76
C GLU A 45 -1.76 -7.52 -19.65
N LYS A 46 -0.69 -6.99 -19.04
CA LYS A 46 0.48 -6.48 -19.79
C LYS A 46 1.18 -7.60 -20.57
N VAL A 47 1.38 -8.77 -19.95
CA VAL A 47 1.98 -9.93 -20.60
C VAL A 47 1.13 -10.41 -21.76
N ALA A 48 -0.19 -10.53 -21.59
CA ALA A 48 -1.10 -10.91 -22.65
C ALA A 48 -1.04 -9.94 -23.84
N ASN A 49 -0.95 -8.63 -23.57
CA ASN A 49 -0.76 -7.62 -24.61
C ASN A 49 0.56 -7.82 -25.38
N LEU A 50 1.68 -8.04 -24.68
CA LEU A 50 2.99 -8.27 -25.30
C LEU A 50 2.98 -9.53 -26.19
N LEU A 51 2.30 -10.58 -25.73
CA LEU A 51 2.17 -11.85 -26.45
C LEU A 51 1.05 -11.83 -27.51
N LYS A 52 0.36 -10.70 -27.69
CA LYS A 52 -0.76 -10.53 -28.63
C LYS A 52 -1.90 -11.54 -28.41
N LYS A 53 -2.15 -11.93 -27.15
CA LYS A 53 -3.23 -12.83 -26.75
C LYS A 53 -4.50 -12.03 -26.48
N THR A 54 -5.23 -11.68 -27.52
CA THR A 54 -6.36 -10.74 -27.47
C THR A 54 -7.45 -11.17 -26.49
N GLU A 55 -7.81 -12.45 -26.46
CA GLU A 55 -8.84 -12.97 -25.56
C GLU A 55 -8.41 -12.83 -24.09
N ASP A 56 -7.15 -13.16 -23.79
CA ASP A 56 -6.58 -13.02 -22.45
C ASP A 56 -6.54 -11.54 -22.01
N VAL A 57 -6.24 -10.61 -22.93
CA VAL A 57 -6.29 -9.17 -22.66
C VAL A 57 -7.68 -8.75 -22.22
N TYR A 58 -8.73 -9.15 -22.93
CA TYR A 58 -10.12 -8.87 -22.57
C TYR A 58 -10.48 -9.45 -21.20
N TYR A 59 -10.09 -10.70 -20.96
CA TYR A 59 -10.34 -11.38 -19.71
C TYR A 59 -9.69 -10.66 -18.53
N PHE A 60 -8.37 -10.41 -18.58
CA PHE A 60 -7.65 -9.75 -17.48
C PHE A 60 -8.09 -8.30 -17.28
N ASN A 61 -8.41 -7.56 -18.34
CA ASN A 61 -8.94 -6.20 -18.22
C ASN A 61 -10.30 -6.20 -17.50
N SER A 62 -11.18 -7.11 -17.83
CA SER A 62 -12.49 -7.26 -17.17
C SER A 62 -12.33 -7.64 -15.70
N LEU A 63 -11.47 -8.62 -15.41
CA LEU A 63 -11.18 -9.07 -14.04
C LEU A 63 -10.57 -7.92 -13.20
N LYS A 64 -9.60 -7.21 -13.75
CA LYS A 64 -8.98 -6.05 -13.11
C LYS A 64 -10.00 -4.99 -12.72
N LYS A 65 -10.91 -4.63 -13.62
CA LYS A 65 -12.00 -3.68 -13.33
C LYS A 65 -12.91 -4.15 -12.20
N SER A 66 -13.23 -5.44 -12.18
CA SER A 66 -14.07 -6.03 -11.14
C SER A 66 -13.41 -6.01 -9.78
N ILE A 67 -12.10 -6.34 -9.71
CA ILE A 67 -11.31 -6.28 -8.49
C ILE A 67 -11.20 -4.84 -8.00
N TYR A 68 -10.89 -3.88 -8.88
CA TYR A 68 -10.81 -2.45 -8.55
C TYR A 68 -12.12 -1.95 -7.91
N THR A 69 -13.26 -2.25 -8.54
CA THR A 69 -14.57 -1.82 -8.04
C THR A 69 -14.85 -2.40 -6.66
N ALA A 70 -14.58 -3.69 -6.46
CA ALA A 70 -14.77 -4.35 -5.17
C ALA A 70 -13.83 -3.79 -4.11
N PHE A 71 -12.56 -3.55 -4.45
CA PHE A 71 -11.55 -3.01 -3.56
C PHE A 71 -11.90 -1.61 -3.05
N VAL A 72 -12.25 -0.71 -3.97
CA VAL A 72 -12.65 0.67 -3.60
C VAL A 72 -13.92 0.67 -2.76
N ALA A 73 -14.92 -0.11 -3.13
CA ALA A 73 -16.17 -0.19 -2.38
C ALA A 73 -15.99 -0.74 -0.95
N GLU A 74 -15.03 -1.65 -0.76
CA GLU A 74 -14.78 -2.31 0.51
C GLU A 74 -13.90 -1.51 1.46
N PHE A 75 -12.82 -0.91 0.92
CA PHE A 75 -11.72 -0.42 1.74
C PHE A 75 -11.53 1.11 1.70
N TYR A 76 -12.12 1.82 0.73
CA TYR A 76 -11.86 3.24 0.58
C TYR A 76 -12.82 4.10 1.39
N ASP A 77 -12.28 4.85 2.34
CA ASP A 77 -13.03 5.90 3.04
C ASP A 77 -13.09 7.17 2.17
N MET A 78 -14.21 7.34 1.47
CA MET A 78 -14.45 8.48 0.59
C MET A 78 -14.45 9.83 1.32
N LYS A 79 -14.81 9.85 2.61
CA LYS A 79 -14.87 11.08 3.41
C LYS A 79 -13.48 11.54 3.81
N ASN A 80 -12.66 10.61 4.30
CA ASN A 80 -11.33 10.91 4.82
C ASN A 80 -10.23 10.71 3.76
N LYS A 81 -10.57 10.20 2.58
CA LYS A 81 -9.64 9.95 1.46
C LYS A 81 -8.46 9.06 1.86
N THR A 82 -8.75 7.90 2.43
CA THR A 82 -7.75 6.96 2.94
C THR A 82 -8.27 5.52 2.90
N PHE A 83 -7.35 4.57 2.94
CA PHE A 83 -7.60 3.14 3.16
C PHE A 83 -7.29 2.72 4.62
N GLY A 84 -7.04 3.69 5.50
CA GLY A 84 -7.02 3.53 6.95
C GLY A 84 -5.65 3.35 7.59
N SER A 85 -4.59 3.05 6.84
CA SER A 85 -3.23 2.93 7.38
C SER A 85 -2.16 3.36 6.38
N GLN A 86 -0.94 3.60 6.88
CA GLN A 86 0.20 3.97 6.03
C GLN A 86 0.46 2.92 4.94
N THR A 87 0.47 1.63 5.30
CA THR A 87 0.65 0.52 4.35
C THR A 87 -0.47 0.47 3.32
N ALA A 88 -1.73 0.54 3.77
CA ALA A 88 -2.88 0.42 2.89
C ALA A 88 -2.91 1.56 1.85
N ASP A 89 -2.69 2.79 2.29
CA ASP A 89 -2.63 3.96 1.42
C ASP A 89 -1.45 3.89 0.44
N ALA A 90 -0.26 3.48 0.92
CA ALA A 90 0.92 3.34 0.06
C ALA A 90 0.74 2.25 -1.00
N MET A 91 0.18 1.08 -0.64
CA MET A 91 -0.12 0.01 -1.59
C MET A 91 -1.17 0.44 -2.61
N ALA A 92 -2.24 1.12 -2.17
CA ALA A 92 -3.28 1.59 -3.07
C ALA A 92 -2.76 2.62 -4.09
N LEU A 93 -1.87 3.52 -3.68
CA LEU A 93 -1.21 4.48 -4.57
C LEU A 93 -0.28 3.79 -5.57
N ASP A 94 0.56 2.88 -5.09
CA ASP A 94 1.54 2.16 -5.93
C ASP A 94 0.86 1.30 -7.00
N PHE A 95 -0.19 0.57 -6.62
CA PHE A 95 -0.89 -0.33 -7.54
C PHE A 95 -1.96 0.33 -8.39
N GLY A 96 -2.24 1.63 -8.20
CA GLY A 96 -3.26 2.36 -8.96
C GLY A 96 -4.69 2.01 -8.56
N LEU A 97 -4.90 1.72 -7.28
CA LEU A 97 -6.20 1.38 -6.70
C LEU A 97 -6.94 2.59 -6.11
N VAL A 98 -6.31 3.75 -6.08
CA VAL A 98 -6.93 5.00 -5.62
C VAL A 98 -7.89 5.54 -6.68
N PRO A 99 -9.09 6.03 -6.31
CA PRO A 99 -9.96 6.73 -7.23
C PRO A 99 -9.25 7.92 -7.90
N LYS A 100 -9.43 8.03 -9.21
CA LYS A 100 -8.76 9.06 -10.02
C LYS A 100 -9.05 10.47 -9.51
N GLY A 101 -7.99 11.20 -9.21
CA GLY A 101 -8.04 12.58 -8.68
C GLY A 101 -7.90 12.66 -7.16
N ASP A 102 -7.97 11.53 -6.45
CA ASP A 102 -7.82 11.47 -5.00
C ASP A 102 -6.38 11.10 -4.55
N GLU A 103 -5.47 10.82 -5.48
CA GLU A 103 -4.12 10.32 -5.19
C GLU A 103 -3.33 11.28 -4.27
N GLY A 104 -3.41 12.57 -4.53
CA GLY A 104 -2.76 13.57 -3.68
C GLY A 104 -3.39 13.66 -2.28
N ALA A 105 -4.69 13.42 -2.15
CA ALA A 105 -5.38 13.40 -0.86
C ALA A 105 -4.99 12.15 -0.05
N VAL A 106 -4.91 10.98 -0.70
CA VAL A 106 -4.46 9.74 -0.05
C VAL A 106 -3.00 9.86 0.39
N SER A 107 -2.12 10.44 -0.43
CA SER A 107 -0.73 10.70 -0.03
C SER A 107 -0.63 11.64 1.18
N LYS A 108 -1.50 12.67 1.26
CA LYS A 108 -1.61 13.53 2.46
C LYS A 108 -2.13 12.77 3.67
N ALA A 109 -3.04 11.80 3.49
CA ALA A 109 -3.54 10.97 4.57
C ALA A 109 -2.42 10.14 5.21
N ILE A 110 -1.47 9.62 4.41
CA ILE A 110 -0.26 8.97 4.94
C ILE A 110 0.51 9.93 5.85
N ALA A 111 0.85 11.12 5.35
CA ALA A 111 1.60 12.12 6.11
C ALA A 111 0.89 12.50 7.41
N LYS A 112 -0.41 12.73 7.35
CA LYS A 112 -1.27 13.02 8.51
C LYS A 112 -1.29 11.88 9.52
N ASN A 113 -1.42 10.64 9.06
CA ASN A 113 -1.39 9.45 9.92
C ASN A 113 -0.06 9.34 10.67
N MET A 114 1.06 9.60 9.99
CA MET A 114 2.38 9.64 10.62
C MET A 114 2.45 10.72 11.71
N GLU A 115 1.96 11.93 11.43
CA GLU A 115 2.02 13.08 12.35
C GLU A 115 1.13 12.89 13.57
N GLU A 116 -0.11 12.46 13.38
CA GLU A 116 -1.11 12.44 14.44
C GLU A 116 -1.07 11.17 15.30
N LYS A 117 -0.64 10.03 14.74
CA LYS A 117 -0.67 8.76 15.45
C LYS A 117 0.71 8.22 15.84
N TYR A 118 1.75 8.55 15.10
CA TYR A 118 3.03 7.86 15.21
C TYR A 118 4.22 8.80 15.34
N ASP A 119 4.02 10.01 15.84
CA ASP A 119 5.07 11.02 16.10
C ASP A 119 6.05 11.20 14.92
N ASN A 120 5.51 11.24 13.73
CA ASN A 120 6.26 11.27 12.45
C ASN A 120 7.16 10.05 12.20
N PHE A 121 6.85 8.91 12.80
CA PHE A 121 7.51 7.64 12.51
C PHE A 121 6.70 6.76 11.57
N LEU A 122 7.38 5.76 11.00
CA LEU A 122 6.74 4.71 10.24
C LEU A 122 6.03 3.73 11.17
N HIS A 123 4.81 3.37 10.78
CA HIS A 123 4.09 2.22 11.33
C HIS A 123 3.64 1.35 10.15
N ILE A 124 4.62 0.72 9.51
CA ILE A 124 4.46 -0.10 8.31
C ILE A 124 5.28 -1.36 8.44
N GLY A 125 4.87 -2.40 7.76
CA GLY A 125 5.66 -3.60 7.61
C GLY A 125 6.34 -3.67 6.23
N ILE A 126 6.71 -4.88 5.86
CA ILE A 126 7.47 -5.16 4.63
C ILE A 126 6.74 -4.67 3.37
N PHE A 127 5.40 -4.80 3.34
CA PHE A 127 4.63 -4.39 2.17
C PHE A 127 4.58 -2.87 1.99
N GLY A 128 4.44 -2.13 3.09
CA GLY A 128 4.42 -0.67 3.05
C GLY A 128 5.80 -0.06 2.80
N LEU A 129 6.85 -0.67 3.38
CA LEU A 129 8.21 -0.13 3.38
C LEU A 129 8.74 0.17 1.98
N GLY A 130 8.59 -0.76 1.05
CA GLY A 130 9.07 -0.60 -0.32
C GLY A 130 8.30 0.42 -1.17
N ARG A 131 7.19 0.98 -0.65
CA ARG A 131 6.24 1.83 -1.40
C ARG A 131 6.08 3.22 -0.85
N ILE A 132 6.32 3.40 0.44
CA ILE A 132 6.02 4.65 1.16
C ILE A 132 6.74 5.87 0.58
N GLY A 133 8.00 5.71 0.21
CA GLY A 133 8.81 6.79 -0.33
C GLY A 133 8.25 7.31 -1.66
N GLU A 134 7.87 6.40 -2.56
CA GLU A 134 7.28 6.75 -3.85
C GLU A 134 5.86 7.29 -3.70
N ALA A 135 5.05 6.70 -2.84
CA ALA A 135 3.69 7.16 -2.54
C ALA A 135 3.65 8.60 -2.02
N LEU A 136 4.63 9.00 -1.20
CA LEU A 136 4.76 10.37 -0.74
C LEU A 136 5.34 11.30 -1.83
N SER A 137 6.42 10.89 -2.48
CA SER A 137 7.17 11.76 -3.41
C SER A 137 6.39 12.04 -4.69
N ARG A 138 5.77 11.04 -5.28
CA ARG A 138 5.04 11.15 -6.55
C ARG A 138 3.82 12.08 -6.45
N TYR A 139 3.20 12.14 -5.28
CA TYR A 139 1.93 12.84 -5.08
C TYR A 139 2.04 14.09 -4.20
N GLY A 140 3.20 14.77 -4.25
CA GLY A 140 3.37 16.12 -3.72
C GLY A 140 3.81 16.22 -2.27
N ASN A 141 4.12 15.10 -1.61
CA ASN A 141 4.63 15.06 -0.22
C ASN A 141 6.14 14.67 -0.16
N GLY A 142 6.93 15.06 -1.15
CA GLY A 142 8.36 14.72 -1.24
C GLY A 142 9.19 15.24 -0.06
N LYS A 143 8.81 16.39 0.53
CA LYS A 143 9.45 16.88 1.75
C LYS A 143 9.27 15.88 2.91
N LYS A 144 8.06 15.35 3.08
CA LYS A 144 7.78 14.33 4.11
C LYS A 144 8.55 13.03 3.84
N ALA A 145 8.66 12.61 2.58
CA ALA A 145 9.49 11.46 2.22
C ALA A 145 10.96 11.70 2.59
N TRP A 146 11.49 12.88 2.30
CA TRP A 146 12.87 13.24 2.68
C TRP A 146 13.06 13.22 4.20
N GLU A 147 12.18 13.87 4.96
CA GLU A 147 12.21 13.88 6.42
C GLU A 147 12.22 12.46 6.99
N LEU A 148 11.39 11.58 6.42
CA LEU A 148 11.29 10.20 6.82
C LEU A 148 12.60 9.42 6.66
N PHE A 149 13.24 9.54 5.49
CA PHE A 149 14.46 8.80 5.18
C PHE A 149 15.71 9.38 5.84
N THR A 150 15.66 10.64 6.27
CA THR A 150 16.81 11.32 6.92
C THR A 150 16.64 11.43 8.43
N LYS A 151 15.49 11.02 8.99
CA LYS A 151 15.25 11.03 10.43
C LYS A 151 16.19 10.06 11.15
N THR A 152 16.67 10.46 12.33
CA THR A 152 17.53 9.66 13.20
C THR A 152 16.78 9.24 14.47
N GLY A 153 17.35 8.30 15.22
CA GLY A 153 16.78 7.79 16.47
C GLY A 153 15.95 6.51 16.28
N GLU A 154 15.44 6.02 17.38
CA GLU A 154 14.65 4.78 17.43
C GLU A 154 13.47 4.84 16.45
N ASN A 155 13.14 3.71 15.84
CA ASN A 155 12.10 3.56 14.79
C ASN A 155 12.35 4.36 13.48
N SER A 156 13.60 4.79 13.23
CA SER A 156 14.01 5.40 11.95
C SER A 156 14.81 4.42 11.09
N PHE A 157 14.95 4.75 9.80
CA PHE A 157 15.88 3.99 8.94
C PHE A 157 17.32 4.08 9.44
N ALA A 158 17.76 5.25 9.92
CA ALA A 158 19.12 5.45 10.41
C ALA A 158 19.45 4.53 11.60
N TYR A 159 18.49 4.29 12.49
CA TYR A 159 18.67 3.40 13.62
C TYR A 159 19.13 2.00 13.21
N MET A 160 18.68 1.51 12.05
CA MET A 160 19.04 0.18 11.57
C MET A 160 20.57 0.00 11.41
N TRP A 161 21.27 1.04 10.98
CA TRP A 161 22.74 0.96 10.76
C TRP A 161 23.57 1.66 11.82
N THR A 162 23.00 2.63 12.56
CA THR A 162 23.75 3.32 13.61
C THR A 162 23.74 2.56 14.93
N ASP A 163 22.61 1.99 15.31
CA ASP A 163 22.38 1.44 16.63
C ASP A 163 22.09 -0.06 16.62
N ALA A 164 21.38 -0.56 15.61
CA ALA A 164 21.04 -1.98 15.47
C ALA A 164 22.07 -2.79 14.67
N GLU A 165 23.12 -2.15 14.14
CA GLU A 165 24.18 -2.79 13.34
C GLU A 165 23.63 -3.67 12.19
N ALA A 166 22.50 -3.30 11.63
CA ALA A 166 21.85 -4.07 10.59
C ALA A 166 22.66 -4.04 9.29
N THR A 167 22.77 -5.18 8.64
CA THR A 167 23.45 -5.32 7.35
C THR A 167 22.54 -5.05 6.17
N THR A 168 21.22 -4.99 6.40
CA THR A 168 20.20 -4.70 5.39
C THR A 168 19.14 -3.78 5.95
N LEU A 169 18.54 -2.95 5.10
CA LEU A 169 17.34 -2.19 5.42
C LEU A 169 16.08 -3.07 5.26
N ARG A 170 15.23 -3.03 6.26
CA ARG A 170 13.93 -3.70 6.24
C ARG A 170 12.83 -2.69 6.34
#